data_759d5ad18d2626aef402cdbdb31236a8
#
_entry.id   759d5ad18d2626aef402cdbdb31236a8
#
_cell.length_a   1.000
_cell.length_b   1.000
_cell.length_c   1.000
_cell.angle_alpha   90.00
_cell.angle_beta   90.00
_cell.angle_gamma   90.00
#
_symmetry.space_group_name_H-M   'P 1'
#
loop_
_entity.id
_entity.type
_entity.pdbx_description
1 polymer ?
#
loop_
_entity_poly.entity_id
_entity_poly.type
_entity_poly.pdbx_seq_one_letter_code
_entity_poly.pdbx_strand_id
1 'polypeptide(L)'
;LVLKEMIDNDVQTFEKMFLKDHTIRSLILVGDTLISQIRKVLEHTGDPGITAEDIRNLYSQIRGKSTSEISQMLDMPFEYAAMVLPVMILAQTLLDASQAERIWIPQSDLCDGYAIDYMEKHKLGRITYNFEEDIIASAKTICKRYKGNQAHAEYLEQMAGKFFDLLQKYHGLGERERLLLRLAAILHDCGKFISMSAPGECAYQIIMSTEILGISHMEREMVASIVRYNTMELPNFNEFDGKLGNDEYLIVMKLAAILRVCNALDRSHRQKLADMKLTIKDSNIVITTAYPDNITLEKKTLQDKQDFFEEVYGLGFEIKQKKKKQ
;
A
#
# COMPACT_ATOMS: atom_id res chain seq x y z
N LEU A 1 21.90 -2.12 28.63
CA LEU A 1 22.78 -1.41 27.68
C LEU A 1 22.57 -1.94 26.25
N VAL A 2 22.77 -3.24 26.03
CA VAL A 2 22.69 -3.88 24.70
C VAL A 2 21.34 -3.64 24.00
N LEU A 3 20.22 -3.86 24.71
CA LEU A 3 18.89 -3.63 24.15
C LEU A 3 18.69 -2.18 23.68
N LYS A 4 19.17 -1.22 24.45
CA LYS A 4 19.07 0.20 24.06
C LYS A 4 19.89 0.48 22.81
N GLU A 5 21.11 -0.05 22.71
CA GLU A 5 21.97 0.12 21.54
C GLU A 5 21.35 -0.49 20.26
N MET A 6 20.69 -1.65 20.38
CA MET A 6 19.96 -2.25 19.25
C MET A 6 18.78 -1.36 18.80
N ILE A 7 17.95 -0.92 19.74
CA ILE A 7 16.80 -0.04 19.44
C ILE A 7 17.29 1.29 18.86
N ASP A 8 18.32 1.90 19.42
CA ASP A 8 18.88 3.17 18.92
C ASP A 8 19.34 3.04 17.46
N ASN A 9 19.99 1.94 17.07
CA ASN A 9 20.43 1.70 15.71
C ASN A 9 19.25 1.58 14.71
N ASP A 10 18.22 0.82 15.08
CA ASP A 10 17.06 0.63 14.24
C ASP A 10 16.24 1.92 14.11
N VAL A 11 16.06 2.65 15.20
CA VAL A 11 15.35 3.94 15.20
C VAL A 11 16.10 5.01 14.42
N GLN A 12 17.44 5.07 14.49
CA GLN A 12 18.22 5.99 13.66
C GLN A 12 18.06 5.71 12.17
N THR A 13 18.01 4.43 11.80
CA THR A 13 17.74 4.04 10.41
C THR A 13 16.33 4.48 9.99
N PHE A 14 15.34 4.23 10.82
CA PHE A 14 13.96 4.66 10.60
C PHE A 14 13.85 6.18 10.49
N GLU A 15 14.49 6.93 11.38
CA GLU A 15 14.51 8.39 11.36
C GLU A 15 15.03 8.94 10.02
N LYS A 16 16.18 8.45 9.56
CA LYS A 16 16.78 8.86 8.28
C LYS A 16 15.88 8.57 7.09
N MET A 17 15.17 7.44 7.12
CA MET A 17 14.33 6.99 6.02
C MET A 17 12.96 7.65 5.99
N PHE A 18 12.37 7.93 7.16
CA PHE A 18 10.94 8.25 7.26
C PHE A 18 10.63 9.57 7.98
N LEU A 19 11.49 10.04 8.90
CA LEU A 19 11.18 11.21 9.71
C LEU A 19 11.88 12.49 9.27
N LYS A 20 12.99 12.39 8.55
CA LYS A 20 13.90 13.51 8.24
C LYS A 20 13.21 14.77 7.70
N ASP A 21 12.15 14.63 6.91
CA ASP A 21 11.44 15.73 6.26
C ASP A 21 10.03 15.96 6.86
N HIS A 22 9.77 15.40 8.05
CA HIS A 22 8.47 15.47 8.69
C HIS A 22 8.55 16.07 10.08
N THR A 23 7.57 16.91 10.43
CA THR A 23 7.36 17.38 11.80
C THR A 23 6.34 16.48 12.47
N ILE A 24 6.78 15.68 13.43
CA ILE A 24 5.92 14.78 14.19
C ILE A 24 5.47 15.49 15.46
N ARG A 25 4.17 15.64 15.65
CA ARG A 25 3.62 16.31 16.84
C ARG A 25 3.22 15.34 17.95
N SER A 26 2.81 14.15 17.55
CA SER A 26 2.30 13.14 18.48
C SER A 26 2.73 11.74 18.08
N LEU A 27 2.97 10.87 19.05
CA LEU A 27 3.09 9.44 18.87
C LEU A 27 1.79 8.76 19.29
N ILE A 28 1.40 7.72 18.57
CA ILE A 28 0.27 6.87 18.92
C ILE A 28 0.84 5.50 19.29
N LEU A 29 0.65 5.08 20.53
CA LEU A 29 1.04 3.74 21.01
C LEU A 29 -0.20 2.85 21.02
N VAL A 30 -0.23 1.87 20.14
CA VAL A 30 -1.29 0.86 20.05
C VAL A 30 -0.70 -0.48 20.50
N GLY A 31 -1.42 -1.22 21.29
CA GLY A 31 -0.98 -2.54 21.74
C GLY A 31 -2.02 -3.22 22.64
N ASP A 32 -1.59 -4.34 23.16
CA ASP A 32 -2.40 -5.20 24.02
C ASP A 32 -2.50 -4.72 25.50
N THR A 33 -2.78 -5.65 26.37
CA THR A 33 -2.93 -5.46 27.82
C THR A 33 -1.76 -4.69 28.44
N LEU A 34 -0.51 -4.89 27.99
CA LEU A 34 0.66 -4.20 28.55
C LEU A 34 0.56 -2.68 28.30
N ILE A 35 0.25 -2.26 27.08
CA ILE A 35 0.08 -0.84 26.74
C ILE A 35 -1.08 -0.23 27.52
N SER A 36 -2.17 -0.96 27.69
CA SER A 36 -3.31 -0.54 28.52
C SER A 36 -2.93 -0.38 30.00
N GLN A 37 -2.06 -1.23 30.54
CA GLN A 37 -1.55 -1.09 31.94
C GLN A 37 -0.62 0.12 32.05
N ILE A 38 0.31 0.32 31.12
CA ILE A 38 1.18 1.50 31.08
C ILE A 38 0.34 2.78 31.01
N ARG A 39 -0.71 2.79 30.19
CA ARG A 39 -1.65 3.91 30.13
C ARG A 39 -2.25 4.23 31.51
N LYS A 40 -2.78 3.24 32.25
CA LYS A 40 -3.35 3.46 33.58
C LYS A 40 -2.37 4.10 34.55
N VAL A 41 -1.08 3.76 34.46
CA VAL A 41 -0.01 4.33 35.27
C VAL A 41 0.27 5.79 34.92
N LEU A 42 0.15 6.14 33.61
CA LEU A 42 0.50 7.46 33.10
C LEU A 42 -0.69 8.44 33.04
N GLU A 43 -1.93 7.95 33.07
CA GLU A 43 -3.12 8.81 33.06
C GLU A 43 -3.25 9.54 34.43
N HIS A 44 -3.13 10.87 34.35
CA HIS A 44 -3.47 11.75 35.47
C HIS A 44 -4.94 12.17 35.37
N THR A 45 -5.66 12.10 36.47
CA THR A 45 -7.04 12.58 36.57
C THR A 45 -7.08 14.10 36.31
N GLY A 46 -7.58 14.48 35.14
CA GLY A 46 -7.86 15.88 34.79
C GLY A 46 -6.99 16.50 33.67
N ASP A 47 -6.05 15.78 33.07
CA ASP A 47 -5.19 16.30 32.01
C ASP A 47 -5.53 15.69 30.63
N PRO A 48 -5.45 16.50 29.53
CA PRO A 48 -5.84 16.09 28.17
C PRO A 48 -4.88 15.13 27.46
N GLY A 49 -3.96 14.44 28.14
CA GLY A 49 -3.12 13.42 27.51
C GLY A 49 -1.77 13.17 28.16
N ILE A 50 -1.15 12.08 27.76
CA ILE A 50 0.18 11.67 28.20
C ILE A 50 1.22 12.51 27.45
N THR A 51 2.16 13.09 28.18
CA THR A 51 3.25 13.89 27.63
C THR A 51 4.53 13.09 27.43
N ALA A 52 5.45 13.61 26.64
CA ALA A 52 6.80 13.04 26.53
C ALA A 52 7.53 13.03 27.89
N GLU A 53 7.24 13.99 28.75
CA GLU A 53 7.83 14.07 30.08
C GLU A 53 7.34 12.96 31.01
N ASP A 54 6.07 12.56 30.93
CA ASP A 54 5.52 11.45 31.69
C ASP A 54 6.24 10.13 31.36
N ILE A 55 6.52 9.90 30.09
CA ILE A 55 7.32 8.74 29.66
C ILE A 55 8.75 8.80 30.21
N ARG A 56 9.41 9.96 30.11
CA ARG A 56 10.78 10.13 30.65
C ARG A 56 10.82 9.92 32.17
N ASN A 57 9.82 10.42 32.86
CA ASN A 57 9.71 10.26 34.31
C ASN A 57 9.52 8.80 34.69
N LEU A 58 8.58 8.10 34.07
CA LEU A 58 8.37 6.66 34.32
C LEU A 58 9.64 5.86 33.98
N TYR A 59 10.26 6.11 32.84
CA TYR A 59 11.52 5.45 32.49
C TYR A 59 12.61 5.66 33.52
N SER A 60 12.78 6.89 34.03
CA SER A 60 13.78 7.21 35.05
C SER A 60 13.52 6.48 36.37
N GLN A 61 12.26 6.28 36.72
CA GLN A 61 11.84 5.58 37.94
C GLN A 61 12.07 4.07 37.87
N ILE A 62 11.90 3.46 36.70
CA ILE A 62 12.04 2.00 36.52
C ILE A 62 13.44 1.57 36.12
N ARG A 63 14.25 2.49 35.58
CA ARG A 63 15.63 2.20 35.16
C ARG A 63 16.48 1.70 36.33
N GLY A 64 17.03 0.50 36.19
CA GLY A 64 17.87 -0.14 37.20
C GLY A 64 17.11 -0.91 38.27
N LYS A 65 15.78 -0.96 38.22
CA LYS A 65 14.96 -1.81 39.09
C LYS A 65 14.84 -3.22 38.52
N SER A 66 14.69 -4.17 39.43
CA SER A 66 14.34 -5.56 39.08
C SER A 66 12.88 -5.66 38.64
N THR A 67 12.54 -6.73 37.87
CA THR A 67 11.16 -7.01 37.46
C THR A 67 10.20 -7.06 38.65
N SER A 68 10.62 -7.65 39.82
CA SER A 68 9.80 -7.72 41.02
C SER A 68 9.52 -6.33 41.59
N GLU A 69 10.51 -5.44 41.60
CA GLU A 69 10.32 -4.05 42.07
C GLU A 69 9.40 -3.26 41.14
N ILE A 70 9.52 -3.46 39.81
CA ILE A 70 8.62 -2.84 38.83
C ILE A 70 7.19 -3.35 39.03
N SER A 71 7.01 -4.68 39.20
CA SER A 71 5.71 -5.30 39.44
C SER A 71 5.02 -4.71 40.69
N GLN A 72 5.75 -4.56 41.77
CA GLN A 72 5.22 -3.96 43.00
C GLN A 72 4.93 -2.46 42.86
N MET A 73 5.83 -1.71 42.19
CA MET A 73 5.71 -0.27 42.03
C MET A 73 4.52 0.13 41.15
N LEU A 74 4.26 -0.65 40.10
CA LEU A 74 3.22 -0.36 39.13
C LEU A 74 1.93 -1.16 39.34
N ASP A 75 1.87 -1.96 40.39
CA ASP A 75 0.74 -2.84 40.74
C ASP A 75 0.28 -3.69 39.52
N MET A 76 1.24 -4.37 38.87
CA MET A 76 0.97 -5.20 37.72
C MET A 76 1.58 -6.60 37.82
N PRO A 77 1.03 -7.60 37.11
CA PRO A 77 1.59 -8.95 37.06
C PRO A 77 3.04 -8.97 36.61
N PHE A 78 3.83 -9.90 37.18
CA PHE A 78 5.26 -10.02 36.90
C PHE A 78 5.62 -10.17 35.44
N GLU A 79 4.80 -10.90 34.66
CA GLU A 79 4.96 -11.13 33.23
C GLU A 79 4.91 -9.81 32.44
N TYR A 80 4.00 -8.91 32.79
CA TYR A 80 3.92 -7.58 32.20
C TYR A 80 5.05 -6.68 32.68
N ALA A 81 5.40 -6.72 33.93
CA ALA A 81 6.49 -5.93 34.52
C ALA A 81 7.84 -6.19 33.83
N ALA A 82 8.08 -7.43 33.38
CA ALA A 82 9.28 -7.79 32.62
C ALA A 82 9.41 -7.06 31.27
N MET A 83 8.27 -6.70 30.66
CA MET A 83 8.22 -6.04 29.35
C MET A 83 8.15 -4.51 29.44
N VAL A 84 7.87 -3.94 30.61
CA VAL A 84 7.74 -2.48 30.77
C VAL A 84 9.01 -1.75 30.39
N LEU A 85 10.16 -2.18 30.90
CA LEU A 85 11.43 -1.52 30.60
C LEU A 85 11.80 -1.53 29.09
N PRO A 86 11.72 -2.66 28.37
CA PRO A 86 11.87 -2.69 26.92
C PRO A 86 10.95 -1.71 26.17
N VAL A 87 9.66 -1.69 26.51
CA VAL A 87 8.67 -0.80 25.90
C VAL A 87 8.99 0.67 26.18
N MET A 88 9.39 1.00 27.39
CA MET A 88 9.75 2.37 27.76
C MET A 88 11.05 2.84 27.07
N ILE A 89 12.03 1.94 26.87
CA ILE A 89 13.22 2.24 26.09
C ILE A 89 12.83 2.59 24.65
N LEU A 90 12.00 1.76 24.03
CA LEU A 90 11.52 2.00 22.65
C LEU A 90 10.74 3.32 22.55
N ALA A 91 9.77 3.53 23.44
CA ALA A 91 8.96 4.74 23.45
C ALA A 91 9.81 6.01 23.62
N GLN A 92 10.78 5.99 24.54
CA GLN A 92 11.69 7.13 24.73
C GLN A 92 12.59 7.36 23.52
N THR A 93 13.16 6.31 22.93
CA THR A 93 14.03 6.46 21.74
C THR A 93 13.22 7.03 20.56
N LEU A 94 11.98 6.59 20.35
CA LEU A 94 11.09 7.13 19.33
C LEU A 94 10.69 8.60 19.61
N LEU A 95 10.46 8.96 20.87
CA LEU A 95 10.20 10.35 21.26
C LEU A 95 11.41 11.25 20.97
N ASP A 96 12.60 10.78 21.29
CA ASP A 96 13.84 11.54 21.06
C ASP A 96 14.13 11.70 19.57
N ALA A 97 13.85 10.69 18.75
CA ALA A 97 14.02 10.74 17.30
C ALA A 97 12.94 11.60 16.60
N SER A 98 11.69 11.51 17.05
CA SER A 98 10.56 12.22 16.43
C SER A 98 10.37 13.64 16.93
N GLN A 99 10.94 13.99 18.11
CA GLN A 99 10.69 15.25 18.83
C GLN A 99 9.20 15.48 19.15
N ALA A 100 8.40 14.41 19.22
CA ALA A 100 7.00 14.50 19.58
C ALA A 100 6.80 14.93 21.03
N GLU A 101 5.84 15.79 21.26
CA GLU A 101 5.54 16.36 22.59
C GLU A 101 4.47 15.54 23.32
N ARG A 102 3.60 14.88 22.56
CA ARG A 102 2.42 14.15 23.09
C ARG A 102 2.40 12.70 22.66
N ILE A 103 1.84 11.89 23.55
CA ILE A 103 1.60 10.48 23.26
C ILE A 103 0.12 10.20 23.46
N TRP A 104 -0.44 9.52 22.47
CA TRP A 104 -1.80 9.03 22.54
C TRP A 104 -1.81 7.51 22.62
N ILE A 105 -2.48 7.00 23.64
CA ILE A 105 -2.68 5.56 23.84
C ILE A 105 -4.20 5.31 23.71
N PRO A 106 -4.71 4.89 22.54
CA PRO A 106 -6.12 4.57 22.37
C PRO A 106 -6.50 3.35 23.21
N GLN A 107 -7.80 3.23 23.52
CA GLN A 107 -8.33 2.05 24.21
C GLN A 107 -8.66 0.91 23.24
N SER A 108 -7.96 0.84 22.13
CA SER A 108 -8.19 -0.17 21.08
C SER A 108 -7.00 -1.12 21.04
N ASP A 109 -7.27 -2.38 20.84
CA ASP A 109 -6.27 -3.42 20.67
C ASP A 109 -6.47 -4.20 19.36
N LEU A 110 -5.67 -5.24 19.17
CA LEU A 110 -5.74 -6.10 17.98
C LEU A 110 -7.10 -6.80 17.85
N CYS A 111 -7.71 -7.17 18.99
CA CYS A 111 -9.02 -7.84 19.00
C CYS A 111 -10.13 -6.92 18.51
N ASP A 112 -10.10 -5.65 18.88
CA ASP A 112 -11.03 -4.64 18.37
C ASP A 112 -10.91 -4.47 16.85
N GLY A 113 -9.66 -4.38 16.36
CA GLY A 113 -9.38 -4.32 14.92
C GLY A 113 -9.89 -5.55 14.18
N TYR A 114 -9.65 -6.74 14.71
CA TYR A 114 -10.16 -7.98 14.13
C TYR A 114 -11.69 -8.07 14.15
N ALA A 115 -12.33 -7.62 15.22
CA ALA A 115 -13.79 -7.59 15.32
C ALA A 115 -14.38 -6.65 14.27
N ILE A 116 -13.79 -5.49 14.04
CA ILE A 116 -14.21 -4.54 12.99
C ILE A 116 -14.07 -5.17 11.60
N ASP A 117 -12.92 -5.76 11.29
CA ASP A 117 -12.69 -6.45 10.01
C ASP A 117 -13.70 -7.60 9.77
N TYR A 118 -13.98 -8.39 10.83
CA TYR A 118 -15.00 -9.44 10.76
C TYR A 118 -16.41 -8.89 10.51
N MET A 119 -16.79 -7.81 11.21
CA MET A 119 -18.09 -7.16 11.02
C MET A 119 -18.25 -6.62 9.60
N GLU A 120 -17.21 -6.02 9.02
CA GLU A 120 -17.22 -5.51 7.66
C GLU A 120 -17.41 -6.64 6.64
N LYS A 121 -16.60 -7.68 6.72
CA LYS A 121 -16.66 -8.84 5.83
C LYS A 121 -18.01 -9.55 5.85
N HIS A 122 -18.62 -9.62 7.02
CA HIS A 122 -19.92 -10.28 7.21
C HIS A 122 -21.12 -9.33 7.16
N LYS A 123 -20.91 -8.04 6.88
CA LYS A 123 -21.95 -7.00 6.81
C LYS A 123 -22.81 -6.92 8.08
N LEU A 124 -22.19 -7.15 9.25
CA LEU A 124 -22.87 -7.17 10.55
C LEU A 124 -23.07 -5.78 11.15
N GLY A 125 -22.48 -4.75 10.55
CA GLY A 125 -22.60 -3.36 10.98
C GLY A 125 -22.30 -2.39 9.85
N ARG A 126 -22.59 -1.10 10.07
CA ARG A 126 -22.25 -0.04 9.13
C ARG A 126 -20.93 0.58 9.58
N ILE A 127 -19.84 0.24 8.88
CA ILE A 127 -18.55 0.90 9.03
C ILE A 127 -18.57 2.09 8.08
N THR A 128 -18.33 3.28 8.62
CA THR A 128 -18.34 4.54 7.85
C THR A 128 -16.96 4.93 7.35
N TYR A 129 -15.91 4.27 7.84
CA TYR A 129 -14.54 4.54 7.46
C TYR A 129 -14.16 3.75 6.19
N ASN A 130 -13.47 4.39 5.28
CA ASN A 130 -13.03 3.78 4.03
C ASN A 130 -11.54 3.39 4.12
N PHE A 131 -11.27 2.18 4.57
CA PHE A 131 -9.90 1.64 4.66
C PHE A 131 -9.20 1.52 3.30
N GLU A 132 -9.96 1.43 2.20
CA GLU A 132 -9.38 1.35 0.86
C GLU A 132 -8.62 2.63 0.49
N GLU A 133 -9.08 3.79 0.96
CA GLU A 133 -8.38 5.06 0.75
C GLU A 133 -7.00 5.09 1.43
N ASP A 134 -6.87 4.47 2.60
CA ASP A 134 -5.57 4.37 3.30
C ASP A 134 -4.59 3.45 2.55
N ILE A 135 -5.10 2.34 2.02
CA ILE A 135 -4.31 1.41 1.20
C ILE A 135 -3.78 2.13 -0.05
N ILE A 136 -4.65 2.88 -0.73
CA ILE A 136 -4.28 3.69 -1.90
C ILE A 136 -3.30 4.81 -1.53
N ALA A 137 -3.50 5.49 -0.41
CA ALA A 137 -2.57 6.53 0.08
C ALA A 137 -1.18 5.96 0.38
N SER A 138 -1.12 4.74 0.95
CA SER A 138 0.13 4.01 1.17
C SER A 138 0.87 3.75 -0.15
N ALA A 139 0.18 3.24 -1.17
CA ALA A 139 0.75 3.01 -2.49
C ALA A 139 1.24 4.32 -3.15
N LYS A 140 0.47 5.42 -3.05
CA LYS A 140 0.88 6.75 -3.56
C LYS A 140 2.14 7.26 -2.85
N THR A 141 2.28 7.00 -1.55
CA THR A 141 3.48 7.35 -0.78
C THR A 141 4.70 6.57 -1.27
N ILE A 142 4.56 5.28 -1.56
CA ILE A 142 5.62 4.46 -2.15
C ILE A 142 6.00 5.00 -3.55
N CYS A 143 5.01 5.25 -4.42
CA CYS A 143 5.23 5.83 -5.75
C CYS A 143 6.03 7.15 -5.66
N LYS A 144 5.67 8.04 -4.74
CA LYS A 144 6.38 9.30 -4.49
C LYS A 144 7.82 9.07 -4.01
N ARG A 145 8.02 8.13 -3.08
CA ARG A 145 9.37 7.78 -2.54
C ARG A 145 10.32 7.36 -3.65
N TYR A 146 9.84 6.52 -4.57
CA TYR A 146 10.62 6.03 -5.70
C TYR A 146 10.50 6.91 -6.95
N LYS A 147 10.14 8.21 -6.77
CA LYS A 147 10.10 9.22 -7.84
C LYS A 147 9.25 8.83 -9.05
N GLY A 148 8.21 8.00 -8.85
CA GLY A 148 7.25 7.68 -9.89
C GLY A 148 6.51 8.94 -10.39
N ASN A 149 6.09 8.92 -11.66
CA ASN A 149 5.31 10.02 -12.23
C ASN A 149 3.88 9.96 -11.68
N GLN A 150 3.57 10.80 -10.70
CA GLN A 150 2.28 10.80 -10.01
C GLN A 150 1.11 11.07 -10.96
N ALA A 151 1.24 12.05 -11.87
CA ALA A 151 0.17 12.38 -12.80
C ALA A 151 -0.13 11.21 -13.77
N HIS A 152 0.91 10.52 -14.23
CA HIS A 152 0.75 9.30 -15.05
C HIS A 152 0.13 8.16 -14.24
N ALA A 153 0.59 7.94 -13.00
CA ALA A 153 0.07 6.89 -12.13
C ALA A 153 -1.42 7.10 -11.79
N GLU A 154 -1.84 8.31 -11.46
CA GLU A 154 -3.25 8.66 -11.21
C GLU A 154 -4.12 8.46 -12.46
N TYR A 155 -3.60 8.88 -13.61
CA TYR A 155 -4.32 8.68 -14.86
C TYR A 155 -4.44 7.19 -15.22
N LEU A 156 -3.38 6.42 -15.00
CA LEU A 156 -3.37 4.99 -15.24
C LEU A 156 -4.31 4.24 -14.30
N GLU A 157 -4.36 4.64 -13.02
CA GLU A 157 -5.33 4.12 -12.03
C GLU A 157 -6.77 4.30 -12.52
N GLN A 158 -7.12 5.51 -12.98
CA GLN A 158 -8.46 5.80 -13.49
C GLN A 158 -8.78 5.03 -14.77
N MET A 159 -7.82 4.93 -15.67
CA MET A 159 -7.97 4.19 -16.93
C MET A 159 -8.15 2.70 -16.66
N ALA A 160 -7.32 2.11 -15.81
CA ALA A 160 -7.40 0.71 -15.43
C ALA A 160 -8.75 0.37 -14.79
N GLY A 161 -9.29 1.26 -13.93
CA GLY A 161 -10.63 1.12 -13.38
C GLY A 161 -11.72 1.09 -14.47
N LYS A 162 -11.66 1.97 -15.47
CA LYS A 162 -12.62 1.96 -16.60
C LYS A 162 -12.55 0.66 -17.41
N PHE A 163 -11.35 0.14 -17.67
CA PHE A 163 -11.20 -1.16 -18.34
C PHE A 163 -11.70 -2.32 -17.48
N PHE A 164 -11.39 -2.31 -16.19
CA PHE A 164 -11.88 -3.32 -15.27
C PHE A 164 -13.41 -3.36 -15.27
N ASP A 165 -14.06 -2.22 -15.09
CA ASP A 165 -15.53 -2.12 -15.06
C ASP A 165 -16.17 -2.55 -16.39
N LEU A 166 -15.58 -2.19 -17.53
CA LEU A 166 -16.03 -2.63 -18.85
C LEU A 166 -15.94 -4.15 -19.02
N LEU A 167 -14.89 -4.77 -18.48
CA LEU A 167 -14.58 -6.19 -18.65
C LEU A 167 -15.20 -7.08 -17.57
N GLN A 168 -16.05 -6.55 -16.68
CA GLN A 168 -16.66 -7.28 -15.56
C GLN A 168 -17.25 -8.64 -15.96
N LYS A 169 -17.94 -8.71 -17.12
CA LYS A 169 -18.55 -9.96 -17.60
C LYS A 169 -17.54 -10.98 -18.15
N TYR A 170 -16.33 -10.54 -18.47
CA TYR A 170 -15.26 -11.37 -19.04
C TYR A 170 -14.34 -11.93 -17.96
N HIS A 171 -14.00 -11.13 -16.96
CA HIS A 171 -13.10 -11.60 -15.90
C HIS A 171 -13.81 -12.17 -14.69
N GLY A 172 -15.02 -11.69 -14.36
CA GLY A 172 -15.79 -12.17 -13.20
C GLY A 172 -15.16 -11.83 -11.84
N LEU A 173 -14.17 -10.91 -11.79
CA LEU A 173 -13.45 -10.52 -10.58
C LEU A 173 -14.26 -9.50 -9.78
N GLY A 174 -13.96 -9.36 -8.46
CA GLY A 174 -14.66 -8.48 -7.54
C GLY A 174 -13.95 -7.16 -7.23
N GLU A 175 -14.48 -6.43 -6.26
CA GLU A 175 -13.92 -5.14 -5.82
C GLU A 175 -12.52 -5.27 -5.24
N ARG A 176 -12.20 -6.41 -4.63
CA ARG A 176 -10.87 -6.65 -4.06
C ARG A 176 -9.80 -6.73 -5.16
N GLU A 177 -10.06 -7.43 -6.25
CA GLU A 177 -9.15 -7.51 -7.39
C GLU A 177 -9.08 -6.17 -8.13
N ARG A 178 -10.18 -5.41 -8.13
CA ARG A 178 -10.19 -4.02 -8.63
C ARG A 178 -9.21 -3.14 -7.84
N LEU A 179 -9.18 -3.27 -6.52
CA LEU A 179 -8.21 -2.59 -5.67
C LEU A 179 -6.77 -3.00 -6.01
N LEU A 180 -6.50 -4.31 -6.16
CA LEU A 180 -5.16 -4.79 -6.53
C LEU A 180 -4.68 -4.20 -7.86
N LEU A 181 -5.57 -4.09 -8.85
CA LEU A 181 -5.25 -3.43 -10.13
C LEU A 181 -4.93 -1.94 -9.95
N ARG A 182 -5.67 -1.23 -9.11
CA ARG A 182 -5.40 0.18 -8.78
C ARG A 182 -4.02 0.36 -8.14
N LEU A 183 -3.68 -0.52 -7.17
CA LEU A 183 -2.36 -0.52 -6.54
C LEU A 183 -1.25 -0.77 -7.56
N ALA A 184 -1.43 -1.76 -8.44
CA ALA A 184 -0.47 -2.06 -9.48
C ALA A 184 -0.30 -0.89 -10.47
N ALA A 185 -1.39 -0.20 -10.84
CA ALA A 185 -1.34 0.99 -11.68
C ALA A 185 -0.57 2.15 -11.03
N ILE A 186 -0.73 2.36 -9.71
CA ILE A 186 0.01 3.39 -8.97
C ILE A 186 1.51 3.05 -8.88
N LEU A 187 1.84 1.78 -8.68
CA LEU A 187 3.20 1.33 -8.39
C LEU A 187 4.02 0.91 -9.62
N HIS A 188 3.41 0.85 -10.82
CA HIS A 188 4.00 0.24 -12.02
C HIS A 188 5.37 0.80 -12.42
N ASP A 189 5.66 2.05 -12.10
CA ASP A 189 6.89 2.76 -12.50
C ASP A 189 7.95 2.85 -11.38
N CYS A 190 7.66 2.38 -10.15
CA CYS A 190 8.57 2.54 -9.00
C CYS A 190 9.95 1.90 -9.22
N GLY A 191 10.04 0.82 -10.01
CA GLY A 191 11.29 0.15 -10.31
C GLY A 191 12.24 0.92 -11.21
N LYS A 192 11.74 1.90 -11.99
CA LYS A 192 12.58 2.77 -12.85
C LYS A 192 13.58 3.59 -12.03
N PHE A 193 13.27 3.85 -10.76
CA PHE A 193 14.18 4.54 -9.83
C PHE A 193 15.48 3.75 -9.60
N ILE A 194 15.41 2.43 -9.63
CA ILE A 194 16.56 1.54 -9.42
C ILE A 194 17.23 1.19 -10.76
N SER A 195 16.45 0.78 -11.77
CA SER A 195 16.97 0.35 -13.05
C SER A 195 16.01 0.65 -14.20
N MET A 196 16.54 1.27 -15.26
CA MET A 196 15.79 1.47 -16.51
C MET A 196 15.83 0.24 -17.42
N SER A 197 16.78 -0.67 -17.22
CA SER A 197 16.92 -1.90 -18.02
C SER A 197 16.06 -3.06 -17.50
N ALA A 198 15.77 -3.09 -16.20
CA ALA A 198 14.95 -4.13 -15.56
C ALA A 198 13.91 -3.51 -14.61
N PRO A 199 13.05 -2.59 -15.07
CA PRO A 199 12.15 -1.84 -14.18
C PRO A 199 11.10 -2.74 -13.52
N GLY A 200 10.59 -3.76 -14.22
CA GLY A 200 9.59 -4.68 -13.69
C GLY A 200 10.14 -5.53 -12.54
N GLU A 201 11.35 -6.04 -12.68
CA GLU A 201 12.02 -6.82 -11.63
C GLU A 201 12.30 -5.97 -10.39
N CYS A 202 12.85 -4.77 -10.59
CA CYS A 202 13.09 -3.86 -9.48
C CYS A 202 11.79 -3.41 -8.78
N ALA A 203 10.72 -3.20 -9.54
CA ALA A 203 9.41 -2.87 -8.96
C ALA A 203 8.86 -4.02 -8.10
N TYR A 204 8.97 -5.27 -8.58
CA TYR A 204 8.60 -6.45 -7.82
C TYR A 204 9.33 -6.49 -6.48
N GLN A 205 10.66 -6.32 -6.47
CA GLN A 205 11.45 -6.34 -5.23
C GLN A 205 11.08 -5.19 -4.29
N ILE A 206 10.84 -3.98 -4.82
CA ILE A 206 10.38 -2.83 -4.03
C ILE A 206 9.05 -3.14 -3.34
N ILE A 207 8.06 -3.65 -4.09
CA ILE A 207 6.73 -3.93 -3.56
C ILE A 207 6.79 -5.04 -2.51
N MET A 208 7.54 -6.11 -2.77
CA MET A 208 7.70 -7.22 -1.81
C MET A 208 8.44 -6.82 -0.54
N SER A 209 9.39 -5.89 -0.63
CA SER A 209 10.19 -5.39 0.50
C SER A 209 9.54 -4.21 1.24
N THR A 210 8.41 -3.70 0.75
CA THR A 210 7.70 -2.56 1.35
C THR A 210 6.38 -3.03 1.94
N GLU A 211 6.06 -2.57 3.13
CA GLU A 211 4.77 -2.87 3.74
C GLU A 211 3.68 -1.96 3.19
N ILE A 212 2.58 -2.56 2.72
CA ILE A 212 1.35 -1.88 2.34
C ILE A 212 0.28 -2.36 3.32
N LEU A 213 -0.08 -1.50 4.28
CA LEU A 213 -1.09 -1.85 5.27
C LEU A 213 -2.44 -2.12 4.60
N GLY A 214 -3.15 -3.13 5.08
CA GLY A 214 -4.48 -3.48 4.61
C GLY A 214 -4.53 -4.46 3.43
N ILE A 215 -3.37 -4.96 2.96
CA ILE A 215 -3.30 -6.09 2.04
C ILE A 215 -2.51 -7.25 2.65
N SER A 216 -2.90 -8.48 2.32
CA SER A 216 -2.20 -9.69 2.76
C SER A 216 -0.87 -9.86 2.02
N HIS A 217 -0.01 -10.77 2.52
CA HIS A 217 1.22 -11.13 1.81
C HIS A 217 0.96 -11.67 0.40
N MET A 218 -0.07 -12.50 0.24
CA MET A 218 -0.47 -13.04 -1.06
C MET A 218 -0.93 -11.94 -2.02
N GLU A 219 -1.76 -11.00 -1.56
CA GLU A 219 -2.20 -9.87 -2.37
C GLU A 219 -1.04 -8.95 -2.77
N ARG A 220 -0.06 -8.76 -1.88
CA ARG A 220 1.17 -8.03 -2.18
C ARG A 220 1.99 -8.73 -3.27
N GLU A 221 2.10 -10.07 -3.20
CA GLU A 221 2.73 -10.89 -4.23
C GLU A 221 2.01 -10.75 -5.58
N MET A 222 0.67 -10.74 -5.56
CA MET A 222 -0.13 -10.54 -6.77
C MET A 222 0.11 -9.15 -7.37
N VAL A 223 0.07 -8.08 -6.58
CA VAL A 223 0.36 -6.71 -7.04
C VAL A 223 1.76 -6.60 -7.61
N ALA A 224 2.76 -7.15 -6.92
CA ALA A 224 4.15 -7.17 -7.39
C ALA A 224 4.29 -7.90 -8.73
N SER A 225 3.62 -9.05 -8.88
CA SER A 225 3.60 -9.82 -10.12
C SER A 225 2.89 -9.10 -11.26
N ILE A 226 1.74 -8.46 -11.02
CA ILE A 226 1.04 -7.64 -12.03
C ILE A 226 1.96 -6.52 -12.55
N VAL A 227 2.69 -5.86 -11.65
CA VAL A 227 3.63 -4.80 -12.01
C VAL A 227 4.83 -5.35 -12.78
N ARG A 228 5.42 -6.46 -12.33
CA ARG A 228 6.54 -7.13 -12.99
C ARG A 228 6.18 -7.49 -14.43
N TYR A 229 5.06 -8.12 -14.60
CA TYR A 229 4.59 -8.61 -15.90
C TYR A 229 3.85 -7.56 -16.75
N ASN A 230 3.74 -6.34 -16.28
CA ASN A 230 3.34 -5.21 -17.12
C ASN A 230 4.36 -4.93 -18.24
N THR A 231 5.65 -5.19 -17.99
CA THR A 231 6.74 -4.93 -18.96
C THR A 231 7.41 -6.22 -19.45
N MET A 232 7.36 -7.29 -18.69
CA MET A 232 7.97 -8.58 -19.00
C MET A 232 6.91 -9.56 -19.53
N GLU A 233 7.34 -10.60 -20.22
CA GLU A 233 6.49 -11.69 -20.63
C GLU A 233 6.05 -12.49 -19.39
N LEU A 234 4.76 -12.83 -19.31
CA LEU A 234 4.25 -13.67 -18.24
C LEU A 234 4.54 -15.13 -18.58
N PRO A 235 5.32 -15.86 -17.78
CA PRO A 235 5.58 -17.29 -18.03
C PRO A 235 4.31 -18.13 -17.82
N ASN A 236 4.27 -19.30 -18.40
CA ASN A 236 3.19 -20.26 -18.13
C ASN A 236 3.16 -20.65 -16.65
N PHE A 237 1.98 -21.06 -16.16
CA PHE A 237 1.81 -21.42 -14.74
C PHE A 237 2.86 -22.42 -14.22
N ASN A 238 3.22 -23.44 -15.01
CA ASN A 238 4.22 -24.44 -14.64
C ASN A 238 5.65 -23.88 -14.50
N GLU A 239 5.93 -22.75 -15.11
CA GLU A 239 7.22 -22.05 -15.10
C GLU A 239 7.20 -20.87 -14.13
N PHE A 240 6.03 -20.56 -13.58
CA PHE A 240 5.87 -19.52 -12.59
C PHE A 240 6.53 -19.92 -11.27
N ASP A 241 7.26 -19.03 -10.63
CA ASP A 241 8.15 -19.26 -9.46
C ASP A 241 7.48 -19.85 -8.19
N GLY A 242 6.33 -20.48 -8.33
CA GLY A 242 5.70 -21.36 -7.33
C GLY A 242 5.12 -20.69 -6.10
N LYS A 243 5.01 -19.35 -6.07
CA LYS A 243 4.48 -18.60 -4.92
C LYS A 243 2.98 -18.38 -4.99
N LEU A 244 2.40 -18.35 -6.19
CA LEU A 244 0.96 -18.16 -6.42
C LEU A 244 0.29 -19.48 -6.72
N GLY A 245 -0.91 -19.69 -6.19
CA GLY A 245 -1.80 -20.75 -6.60
C GLY A 245 -2.38 -20.51 -8.00
N ASN A 246 -3.13 -21.49 -8.50
CA ASN A 246 -3.71 -21.42 -9.85
C ASN A 246 -4.71 -20.27 -9.98
N ASP A 247 -5.51 -20.03 -8.95
CA ASP A 247 -6.52 -18.96 -8.96
C ASP A 247 -5.86 -17.59 -8.94
N GLU A 248 -4.85 -17.39 -8.09
CA GLU A 248 -4.09 -16.13 -8.00
C GLU A 248 -3.33 -15.85 -9.30
N TYR A 249 -2.74 -16.88 -9.92
CA TYR A 249 -2.09 -16.73 -11.23
C TYR A 249 -3.08 -16.26 -12.31
N LEU A 250 -4.28 -16.84 -12.36
CA LEU A 250 -5.31 -16.39 -13.30
C LEU A 250 -5.76 -14.95 -13.07
N ILE A 251 -5.85 -14.51 -11.82
CA ILE A 251 -6.14 -13.13 -11.48
C ILE A 251 -4.99 -12.21 -11.95
N VAL A 252 -3.75 -12.56 -11.63
CA VAL A 252 -2.56 -11.79 -12.07
C VAL A 252 -2.51 -11.67 -13.58
N MET A 253 -2.76 -12.76 -14.33
CA MET A 253 -2.80 -12.78 -15.79
C MET A 253 -3.84 -11.78 -16.33
N LYS A 254 -5.07 -11.82 -15.81
CA LYS A 254 -6.15 -10.92 -16.22
C LYS A 254 -5.83 -9.46 -15.91
N LEU A 255 -5.34 -9.16 -14.71
CA LEU A 255 -5.04 -7.79 -14.30
C LEU A 255 -3.79 -7.22 -14.99
N ALA A 256 -2.76 -8.04 -15.22
CA ALA A 256 -1.58 -7.65 -15.99
C ALA A 256 -1.92 -7.32 -17.44
N ALA A 257 -2.84 -8.06 -18.07
CA ALA A 257 -3.31 -7.76 -19.42
C ALA A 257 -3.97 -6.37 -19.50
N ILE A 258 -4.82 -6.03 -18.54
CA ILE A 258 -5.43 -4.69 -18.44
C ILE A 258 -4.35 -3.62 -18.24
N LEU A 259 -3.43 -3.81 -17.29
CA LEU A 259 -2.40 -2.81 -16.99
C LEU A 259 -1.48 -2.54 -18.16
N ARG A 260 -1.08 -3.58 -18.94
CA ARG A 260 -0.27 -3.45 -20.15
C ARG A 260 -0.92 -2.56 -21.19
N VAL A 261 -2.20 -2.75 -21.44
CA VAL A 261 -2.97 -1.94 -22.39
C VAL A 261 -3.09 -0.49 -21.92
N CYS A 262 -3.42 -0.29 -20.64
CA CYS A 262 -3.51 1.05 -20.08
C CYS A 262 -2.18 1.80 -20.17
N ASN A 263 -1.07 1.15 -19.84
CA ASN A 263 0.27 1.74 -19.94
C ASN A 263 0.66 2.06 -21.41
N ALA A 264 0.25 1.22 -22.37
CA ALA A 264 0.44 1.47 -23.80
C ALA A 264 -0.33 2.70 -24.28
N LEU A 265 -1.56 2.90 -23.77
CA LEU A 265 -2.44 4.01 -24.15
C LEU A 265 -2.01 5.38 -23.61
N ASP A 266 -1.12 5.44 -22.62
CA ASP A 266 -0.50 6.70 -22.19
C ASP A 266 1.04 6.67 -22.27
N ARG A 267 1.56 6.03 -23.33
CA ARG A 267 3.01 5.89 -23.54
C ARG A 267 3.77 7.21 -23.54
N SER A 268 3.12 8.28 -23.97
CA SER A 268 3.71 9.63 -23.99
C SER A 268 3.65 10.35 -22.63
N HIS A 269 2.94 9.81 -21.64
CA HIS A 269 2.64 10.43 -20.35
C HIS A 269 1.96 11.81 -20.49
N ARG A 270 1.18 12.00 -21.55
CA ARG A 270 0.48 13.26 -21.89
C ARG A 270 -1.03 13.17 -21.70
N GLN A 271 -1.55 12.04 -21.23
CA GLN A 271 -2.97 11.82 -20.96
C GLN A 271 -3.88 12.15 -22.15
N LYS A 272 -3.41 11.88 -23.37
CA LYS A 272 -4.10 12.24 -24.62
C LYS A 272 -5.49 11.61 -24.76
N LEU A 273 -5.73 10.50 -24.06
CA LEU A 273 -6.97 9.76 -24.11
C LEU A 273 -7.83 9.98 -22.85
N ALA A 274 -7.66 11.10 -22.12
CA ALA A 274 -8.40 11.38 -20.87
C ALA A 274 -9.92 11.41 -21.09
N ASP A 275 -10.38 11.85 -22.25
CA ASP A 275 -11.80 11.92 -22.66
C ASP A 275 -12.34 10.63 -23.27
N MET A 276 -11.54 9.55 -23.28
CA MET A 276 -11.90 8.33 -23.99
C MET A 276 -13.19 7.70 -23.47
N LYS A 277 -13.97 7.21 -24.42
CA LYS A 277 -15.12 6.34 -24.17
C LYS A 277 -14.81 4.94 -24.64
N LEU A 278 -15.10 3.97 -23.80
CA LEU A 278 -14.88 2.55 -24.05
C LEU A 278 -16.22 1.87 -24.32
N THR A 279 -16.28 1.05 -25.37
CA THR A 279 -17.42 0.20 -25.69
C THR A 279 -16.93 -1.11 -26.28
N ILE A 280 -17.67 -2.20 -26.10
CA ILE A 280 -17.36 -3.48 -26.78
C ILE A 280 -18.32 -3.64 -27.95
N LYS A 281 -17.76 -3.90 -29.14
CA LYS A 281 -18.48 -4.14 -30.36
C LYS A 281 -17.73 -5.13 -31.25
N ASP A 282 -18.44 -6.13 -31.77
CA ASP A 282 -17.89 -7.12 -32.73
C ASP A 282 -16.54 -7.72 -32.27
N SER A 283 -16.50 -8.19 -31.00
CA SER A 283 -15.29 -8.73 -30.34
C SER A 283 -14.12 -7.75 -30.27
N ASN A 284 -14.37 -6.45 -30.34
CA ASN A 284 -13.36 -5.41 -30.17
C ASN A 284 -13.76 -4.42 -29.09
N ILE A 285 -12.77 -3.96 -28.32
CA ILE A 285 -12.89 -2.78 -27.46
C ILE A 285 -12.68 -1.55 -28.34
N VAL A 286 -13.74 -0.81 -28.55
CA VAL A 286 -13.71 0.44 -29.32
C VAL A 286 -13.41 1.60 -28.40
N ILE A 287 -12.24 2.19 -28.54
CA ILE A 287 -11.77 3.38 -27.83
C ILE A 287 -12.11 4.60 -28.68
N THR A 288 -13.04 5.43 -28.22
CA THR A 288 -13.41 6.66 -28.95
C THR A 288 -12.87 7.88 -28.19
N THR A 289 -12.11 8.74 -28.87
CA THR A 289 -11.55 9.98 -28.30
C THR A 289 -11.87 11.18 -29.19
N ALA A 290 -11.98 12.37 -28.59
CA ALA A 290 -12.06 13.66 -29.26
C ALA A 290 -10.71 14.40 -29.30
N TYR A 291 -9.63 13.78 -28.81
CA TYR A 291 -8.29 14.37 -28.81
C TYR A 291 -7.90 14.79 -30.23
N PRO A 292 -7.53 16.08 -30.45
CA PRO A 292 -7.40 16.63 -31.79
C PRO A 292 -6.09 16.27 -32.52
N ASP A 293 -5.04 15.98 -31.74
CA ASP A 293 -3.68 15.84 -32.23
C ASP A 293 -3.28 14.37 -32.45
N ASN A 294 -2.00 14.16 -32.74
CA ASN A 294 -1.45 12.86 -33.08
C ASN A 294 -1.39 11.88 -31.91
N ILE A 295 -1.96 10.70 -32.09
CA ILE A 295 -1.93 9.56 -31.15
C ILE A 295 -1.24 8.32 -31.76
N THR A 296 -0.36 8.51 -32.72
CA THR A 296 0.30 7.40 -33.45
C THR A 296 1.18 6.57 -32.49
N LEU A 297 1.83 7.20 -31.53
CA LEU A 297 2.65 6.48 -30.54
C LEU A 297 1.80 5.53 -29.71
N GLU A 298 0.68 6.01 -29.20
CA GLU A 298 -0.25 5.21 -28.37
C GLU A 298 -0.86 4.06 -29.20
N LYS A 299 -1.25 4.32 -30.46
CA LYS A 299 -1.75 3.29 -31.37
C LYS A 299 -0.73 2.19 -31.63
N LYS A 300 0.52 2.57 -31.93
CA LYS A 300 1.58 1.61 -32.22
C LYS A 300 1.92 0.80 -30.97
N THR A 301 2.09 1.46 -29.82
CA THR A 301 2.40 0.75 -28.56
C THR A 301 1.27 -0.21 -28.15
N LEU A 302 0.00 0.18 -28.41
CA LEU A 302 -1.13 -0.72 -28.18
C LEU A 302 -1.05 -1.96 -29.07
N GLN A 303 -0.78 -1.80 -30.39
CA GLN A 303 -0.60 -2.91 -31.32
C GLN A 303 0.49 -3.88 -30.86
N ASP A 304 1.61 -3.36 -30.31
CA ASP A 304 2.72 -4.18 -29.80
C ASP A 304 2.37 -4.93 -28.50
N LYS A 305 1.27 -4.58 -27.83
CA LYS A 305 0.88 -5.12 -26.52
C LYS A 305 -0.47 -5.84 -26.51
N GLN A 306 -1.25 -5.76 -27.58
CA GLN A 306 -2.60 -6.31 -27.63
C GLN A 306 -2.64 -7.84 -27.67
N ASP A 307 -1.64 -8.52 -28.23
CA ASP A 307 -1.67 -9.98 -28.41
C ASP A 307 -1.92 -10.73 -27.10
N PHE A 308 -1.21 -10.36 -26.04
CA PHE A 308 -1.44 -10.95 -24.72
C PHE A 308 -2.85 -10.65 -24.18
N PHE A 309 -3.38 -9.46 -24.45
CA PHE A 309 -4.75 -9.11 -24.05
C PHE A 309 -5.79 -9.92 -24.83
N GLU A 310 -5.57 -10.10 -26.14
CA GLU A 310 -6.43 -10.92 -26.99
C GLU A 310 -6.43 -12.38 -26.56
N GLU A 311 -5.26 -12.92 -26.17
CA GLU A 311 -5.14 -14.28 -25.61
C GLU A 311 -5.96 -14.44 -24.32
N VAL A 312 -5.91 -13.45 -23.44
CA VAL A 312 -6.59 -13.52 -22.12
C VAL A 312 -8.10 -13.26 -22.21
N TYR A 313 -8.53 -12.33 -23.06
CA TYR A 313 -9.92 -11.84 -23.08
C TYR A 313 -10.70 -12.21 -24.36
N GLY A 314 -10.02 -12.65 -25.42
CA GLY A 314 -10.63 -12.88 -26.72
C GLY A 314 -11.15 -11.62 -27.40
N LEU A 315 -10.63 -10.44 -27.03
CA LEU A 315 -11.06 -9.14 -27.51
C LEU A 315 -9.90 -8.36 -28.12
N GLY A 316 -10.09 -7.85 -29.35
CA GLY A 316 -9.16 -6.94 -29.99
C GLY A 316 -9.44 -5.46 -29.67
N PHE A 317 -8.71 -4.56 -30.33
CA PHE A 317 -8.84 -3.11 -30.12
C PHE A 317 -9.10 -2.35 -31.43
N GLU A 318 -9.95 -1.33 -31.33
CA GLU A 318 -10.17 -0.33 -32.37
C GLU A 318 -10.13 1.08 -31.76
N ILE A 319 -9.27 1.98 -32.28
CA ILE A 319 -9.23 3.38 -31.79
C ILE A 319 -9.87 4.30 -32.86
N LYS A 320 -10.98 4.94 -32.49
CA LYS A 320 -11.71 5.94 -33.28
C LYS A 320 -11.44 7.34 -32.77
N GLN A 321 -10.82 8.15 -33.58
CA GLN A 321 -10.58 9.57 -33.31
C GLN A 321 -11.65 10.41 -34.02
N LYS A 322 -12.50 11.10 -33.23
CA LYS A 322 -13.50 12.00 -33.79
C LYS A 322 -12.81 13.21 -34.37
N LYS A 323 -13.02 13.47 -35.68
CA LYS A 323 -12.62 14.75 -36.30
C LYS A 323 -13.39 15.87 -35.62
N LYS A 324 -12.74 16.97 -35.23
CA LYS A 324 -13.43 18.22 -34.92
C LYS A 324 -14.32 18.56 -36.12
N LYS A 325 -15.64 18.72 -35.89
CA LYS A 325 -16.46 19.45 -36.86
C LYS A 325 -15.88 20.86 -36.91
N GLN A 326 -15.36 21.24 -38.11
CA GLN A 326 -15.02 22.62 -38.43
C GLN A 326 -16.25 23.52 -38.27
#